data_aeeee4569f27b9ccfcddb77f88cfdc7c
#
_entry.id   aeeee4569f27b9ccfcddb77f88cfdc7c
#
_cell.length_a   1.000
_cell.length_b   1.000
_cell.length_c   1.000
_cell.angle_alpha   90.00
_cell.angle_beta   90.00
_cell.angle_gamma   90.00
#
_symmetry.space_group_name_H-M   'P 1'
#
loop_
_entity.id
_entity.type
_entity.pdbx_description
1 polymer ?
#
loop_
_entity_poly.entity_id
_entity_poly.type
_entity_poly.pdbx_seq_one_letter_code
_entity_poly.pdbx_strand_id
1 'polypeptide(L)'
;MRGQLAALGCDRYAIGVRDPARGMLTRQGSADEIVAGIGWLKAMNAQGNDISVRPAGSSGLVLVDDLSARALKELARDGLTPAAVTETSAENYQAWIRVSDGPLLPEIATEAAREVAERYEGDPKSADWRQYGRLAGFTNQQPEHTRADGQQPYVRLREARSEDAPAAARDVPAKAQERFETRLQGSRSVPMPAHPREHTGGGGSSSRGAEDREQAARDDGRGDR
;
A
#
# COMPACT_ATOMS: atom_id res chain seq x y z
N MET A 1 -6.46 -7.55 17.62
CA MET A 1 -5.10 -7.00 17.60
C MET A 1 -4.02 -8.01 18.04
N ARG A 2 -3.90 -8.44 19.31
CA ARG A 2 -2.82 -9.37 19.75
C ARG A 2 -2.72 -10.62 18.87
N GLY A 3 -3.83 -11.30 18.61
CA GLY A 3 -3.85 -12.50 17.77
C GLY A 3 -3.38 -12.25 16.33
N GLN A 4 -3.71 -11.08 15.76
CA GLN A 4 -3.22 -10.73 14.42
C GLN A 4 -1.70 -10.51 14.41
N LEU A 5 -1.16 -9.74 15.37
CA LEU A 5 0.29 -9.54 15.48
C LEU A 5 1.03 -10.87 15.67
N ALA A 6 0.53 -11.72 16.58
CA ALA A 6 1.12 -13.05 16.81
C ALA A 6 1.11 -13.92 15.53
N ALA A 7 0.01 -13.90 14.77
CA ALA A 7 -0.12 -14.66 13.52
C ALA A 7 0.84 -14.16 12.42
N LEU A 8 1.07 -12.86 12.35
CA LEU A 8 2.05 -12.29 11.42
C LEU A 8 3.49 -12.67 11.81
N GLY A 9 3.79 -12.86 13.09
CA GLY A 9 5.05 -13.41 13.59
C GLY A 9 6.29 -12.59 13.21
N CYS A 10 6.18 -11.25 13.21
CA CYS A 10 7.29 -10.36 12.88
C CYS A 10 7.91 -9.79 14.17
N ASP A 11 9.21 -9.51 14.15
CA ASP A 11 9.91 -8.88 15.28
C ASP A 11 9.43 -7.45 15.51
N ARG A 12 9.18 -6.72 14.43
CA ARG A 12 8.72 -5.34 14.45
C ARG A 12 7.63 -5.09 13.42
N TYR A 13 6.73 -4.19 13.78
CA TYR A 13 5.61 -3.75 12.93
C TYR A 13 5.64 -2.25 12.73
N ALA A 14 5.18 -1.80 11.59
CA ALA A 14 4.82 -0.40 11.36
C ALA A 14 3.30 -0.27 11.54
N ILE A 15 2.89 0.61 12.46
CA ILE A 15 1.50 1.00 12.66
C ILE A 15 1.25 2.28 11.88
N GLY A 16 0.26 2.25 10.99
CA GLY A 16 -0.24 3.41 10.28
C GLY A 16 -1.51 3.95 10.95
N VAL A 17 -1.49 5.22 11.26
CA VAL A 17 -2.67 5.98 11.70
C VAL A 17 -3.00 6.96 10.60
N ARG A 18 -4.09 6.74 9.87
CA ARG A 18 -4.48 7.55 8.73
C ARG A 18 -5.50 8.60 9.16
N ASP A 19 -5.06 9.84 9.18
CA ASP A 19 -5.91 11.01 9.34
C ASP A 19 -6.38 11.48 7.94
N PRO A 20 -7.70 11.60 7.68
CA PRO A 20 -8.21 12.04 6.38
C PRO A 20 -7.67 13.40 5.91
N ALA A 21 -7.37 14.31 6.85
CA ALA A 21 -6.89 15.65 6.54
C ALA A 21 -5.35 15.79 6.54
N ARG A 22 -4.66 15.01 7.39
CA ARG A 22 -3.22 15.16 7.64
C ARG A 22 -2.36 14.06 7.02
N GLY A 23 -2.99 13.01 6.47
CA GLY A 23 -2.29 11.88 5.85
C GLY A 23 -1.92 10.79 6.86
N MET A 24 -0.82 10.08 6.60
CA MET A 24 -0.42 8.89 7.35
C MET A 24 0.65 9.22 8.39
N LEU A 25 0.32 9.03 9.67
CA LEU A 25 1.29 8.98 10.75
C LEU A 25 1.75 7.53 10.94
N THR A 26 3.06 7.29 10.94
CA THR A 26 3.63 5.95 11.11
C THR A 26 4.44 5.88 12.40
N ARG A 27 4.26 4.79 13.18
CA ARG A 27 5.09 4.41 14.32
C ARG A 27 5.53 2.96 14.17
N GLN A 28 6.73 2.64 14.64
CA GLN A 28 7.24 1.27 14.64
C GLN A 28 7.44 0.76 16.05
N GLY A 29 7.18 -0.54 16.24
CA GLY A 29 7.37 -1.19 17.54
C GLY A 29 7.26 -2.71 17.44
N SER A 30 7.68 -3.40 18.50
CA SER A 30 7.38 -4.80 18.73
C SER A 30 5.88 -4.99 19.03
N ALA A 31 5.41 -6.23 19.02
CA ALA A 31 4.03 -6.55 19.37
C ALA A 31 3.67 -6.03 20.78
N ASP A 32 4.58 -6.18 21.76
CA ASP A 32 4.36 -5.74 23.14
C ASP A 32 4.32 -4.22 23.26
N GLU A 33 5.21 -3.49 22.57
CA GLU A 33 5.20 -2.03 22.53
C GLU A 33 3.91 -1.48 21.92
N ILE A 34 3.41 -2.12 20.84
CA ILE A 34 2.12 -1.74 20.21
C ILE A 34 0.97 -1.99 21.16
N VAL A 35 0.98 -3.13 21.85
CA VAL A 35 -0.05 -3.48 22.82
C VAL A 35 -0.02 -2.54 24.02
N ALA A 36 1.15 -2.16 24.51
CA ALA A 36 1.28 -1.15 25.57
C ALA A 36 0.72 0.22 25.14
N GLY A 37 0.87 0.56 23.86
CA GLY A 37 0.36 1.80 23.24
C GLY A 37 -1.13 1.79 22.87
N ILE A 38 -1.89 0.75 23.20
CA ILE A 38 -3.29 0.58 22.76
C ILE A 38 -4.20 1.75 23.15
N GLY A 39 -3.97 2.39 24.27
CA GLY A 39 -4.75 3.55 24.72
C GLY A 39 -4.67 4.71 23.72
N TRP A 40 -3.47 4.99 23.23
CA TRP A 40 -3.26 6.00 22.21
C TRP A 40 -3.92 5.61 20.87
N LEU A 41 -3.80 4.35 20.44
CA LEU A 41 -4.46 3.87 19.20
C LEU A 41 -5.98 4.00 19.29
N LYS A 42 -6.58 3.66 20.46
CA LYS A 42 -8.03 3.85 20.68
C LYS A 42 -8.44 5.31 20.61
N ALA A 43 -7.63 6.21 21.20
CA ALA A 43 -7.90 7.65 21.12
C ALA A 43 -7.83 8.16 19.67
N MET A 44 -6.84 7.73 18.89
CA MET A 44 -6.73 8.08 17.47
C MET A 44 -7.92 7.55 16.67
N ASN A 45 -8.33 6.29 16.86
CA ASN A 45 -9.47 5.73 16.16
C ASN A 45 -10.79 6.43 16.52
N ALA A 46 -10.98 6.78 17.79
CA ALA A 46 -12.14 7.55 18.23
C ALA A 46 -12.20 8.97 17.65
N GLN A 47 -11.07 9.51 17.20
CA GLN A 47 -10.95 10.79 16.50
C GLN A 47 -11.18 10.66 14.98
N GLY A 48 -11.61 9.51 14.49
CA GLY A 48 -11.89 9.28 13.07
C GLY A 48 -10.69 8.80 12.25
N ASN A 49 -9.60 8.36 12.90
CA ASN A 49 -8.44 7.85 12.18
C ASN A 49 -8.52 6.33 11.97
N ASP A 50 -8.14 5.86 10.80
CA ASP A 50 -7.95 4.44 10.54
C ASP A 50 -6.67 3.92 11.17
N ILE A 51 -6.74 2.72 11.74
CA ILE A 51 -5.59 2.04 12.34
C ILE A 51 -5.20 0.84 11.49
N SER A 52 -3.96 0.82 11.01
CA SER A 52 -3.45 -0.20 10.10
C SER A 52 -2.09 -0.71 10.58
N VAL A 53 -1.69 -1.88 10.08
CA VAL A 53 -0.44 -2.55 10.43
C VAL A 53 0.20 -3.18 9.21
N ARG A 54 1.53 -3.23 9.21
CA ARG A 54 2.34 -4.07 8.31
C ARG A 54 3.64 -4.49 9.01
N PRO A 55 4.38 -5.49 8.49
CA PRO A 55 5.77 -5.72 8.88
C PRO A 55 6.59 -4.43 8.72
N ALA A 56 7.51 -4.16 9.65
CA ALA A 56 8.33 -2.94 9.61
C ALA A 56 9.41 -2.97 8.51
N GLY A 57 9.73 -4.14 8.00
CA GLY A 57 10.71 -4.37 6.93
C GLY A 57 10.24 -5.44 5.96
N SER A 58 11.17 -5.94 5.14
CA SER A 58 10.93 -7.08 4.27
C SER A 58 10.55 -8.32 5.08
N SER A 59 9.59 -9.06 4.61
CA SER A 59 9.09 -10.30 5.23
C SER A 59 8.68 -11.29 4.14
N GLY A 60 8.32 -12.50 4.55
CA GLY A 60 7.71 -13.50 3.67
C GLY A 60 6.17 -13.35 3.56
N LEU A 61 5.60 -12.27 4.07
CA LEU A 61 4.17 -12.01 4.07
C LEU A 61 3.79 -11.06 2.93
N VAL A 62 2.68 -11.37 2.28
CA VAL A 62 2.00 -10.48 1.34
C VAL A 62 0.58 -10.20 1.82
N LEU A 63 0.10 -8.99 1.55
CA LEU A 63 -1.28 -8.60 1.82
C LEU A 63 -2.09 -8.65 0.53
N VAL A 64 -3.27 -9.25 0.61
CA VAL A 64 -4.30 -9.20 -0.43
C VAL A 64 -5.53 -8.52 0.13
N ASP A 65 -5.98 -7.49 -0.56
CA ASP A 65 -7.13 -6.66 -0.18
C ASP A 65 -8.37 -7.00 -1.01
N ASP A 66 -9.53 -6.56 -0.53
CA ASP A 66 -10.84 -6.69 -1.19
C ASP A 66 -11.26 -8.12 -1.55
N LEU A 67 -10.90 -9.09 -0.70
CA LEU A 67 -11.30 -10.48 -0.86
C LEU A 67 -12.75 -10.69 -0.44
N SER A 68 -13.48 -11.50 -1.22
CA SER A 68 -14.80 -12.04 -0.83
C SER A 68 -14.68 -13.28 0.05
N ALA A 69 -15.76 -13.64 0.74
CA ALA A 69 -15.84 -14.92 1.47
C ALA A 69 -15.65 -16.15 0.54
N ARG A 70 -16.03 -16.03 -0.74
CA ARG A 70 -15.78 -17.05 -1.77
C ARG A 70 -14.29 -17.19 -2.06
N ALA A 71 -13.60 -16.08 -2.29
CA ALA A 71 -12.16 -16.05 -2.55
C ALA A 71 -11.35 -16.67 -1.39
N LEU A 72 -11.74 -16.41 -0.14
CA LEU A 72 -11.12 -17.04 1.03
C LEU A 72 -11.28 -18.57 1.04
N LYS A 73 -12.46 -19.09 0.64
CA LYS A 73 -12.68 -20.54 0.52
C LYS A 73 -11.85 -21.15 -0.62
N GLU A 74 -11.68 -20.44 -1.71
CA GLU A 74 -10.83 -20.87 -2.84
C GLU A 74 -9.35 -20.88 -2.45
N LEU A 75 -8.85 -19.84 -1.77
CA LEU A 75 -7.52 -19.82 -1.16
C LEU A 75 -7.27 -21.06 -0.28
N ALA A 76 -8.20 -21.33 0.63
CA ALA A 76 -8.08 -22.47 1.54
C ALA A 76 -8.11 -23.82 0.80
N ARG A 77 -8.99 -23.97 -0.21
CA ARG A 77 -9.06 -25.17 -1.06
C ARG A 77 -7.77 -25.42 -1.83
N ASP A 78 -7.14 -24.36 -2.30
CA ASP A 78 -5.87 -24.42 -3.03
C ASP A 78 -4.65 -24.56 -2.09
N GLY A 79 -4.90 -24.66 -0.77
CA GLY A 79 -3.85 -24.83 0.24
C GLY A 79 -3.07 -23.55 0.59
N LEU A 80 -3.49 -22.39 0.07
CA LEU A 80 -2.93 -21.09 0.44
C LEU A 80 -3.60 -20.57 1.71
N THR A 81 -3.29 -21.19 2.84
CA THR A 81 -3.87 -20.82 4.13
C THR A 81 -3.32 -19.50 4.62
N PRO A 82 -4.17 -18.45 4.81
CA PRO A 82 -3.69 -17.16 5.31
C PRO A 82 -3.15 -17.24 6.75
N ALA A 83 -2.10 -16.49 7.05
CA ALA A 83 -1.62 -16.26 8.41
C ALA A 83 -2.64 -15.46 9.24
N ALA A 84 -3.27 -14.46 8.64
CA ALA A 84 -4.34 -13.71 9.29
C ALA A 84 -5.39 -13.27 8.26
N VAL A 85 -6.67 -13.37 8.63
CA VAL A 85 -7.80 -12.84 7.88
C VAL A 85 -8.52 -11.81 8.74
N THR A 86 -8.70 -10.61 8.21
CA THR A 86 -9.51 -9.56 8.83
C THR A 86 -10.72 -9.22 7.96
N GLU A 87 -11.89 -9.16 8.55
CA GLU A 87 -13.08 -8.55 7.94
C GLU A 87 -13.05 -7.06 8.21
N THR A 88 -12.94 -6.26 7.16
CA THR A 88 -12.75 -4.80 7.23
C THR A 88 -14.07 -4.04 7.17
N SER A 89 -15.07 -4.62 6.50
CA SER A 89 -16.46 -4.21 6.41
C SER A 89 -17.31 -5.42 6.07
N ALA A 90 -18.62 -5.26 5.90
CA ALA A 90 -19.52 -6.37 5.61
C ALA A 90 -19.06 -7.12 4.34
N GLU A 91 -18.75 -8.40 4.52
CA GLU A 91 -18.31 -9.33 3.46
C GLU A 91 -17.05 -8.90 2.66
N ASN A 92 -16.29 -7.95 3.18
CA ASN A 92 -15.03 -7.52 2.62
C ASN A 92 -13.87 -7.92 3.56
N TYR A 93 -12.87 -8.59 3.00
CA TYR A 93 -11.78 -9.19 3.77
C TYR A 93 -10.42 -8.77 3.23
N GLN A 94 -9.46 -8.72 4.16
CA GLN A 94 -8.03 -8.67 3.87
C GLN A 94 -7.38 -9.93 4.41
N ALA A 95 -6.45 -10.48 3.63
CA ALA A 95 -5.68 -11.66 4.03
C ALA A 95 -4.18 -11.40 3.98
N TRP A 96 -3.50 -11.68 5.08
CA TRP A 96 -2.05 -11.80 5.13
C TRP A 96 -1.67 -13.24 4.83
N ILE A 97 -0.93 -13.46 3.76
CA ILE A 97 -0.52 -14.79 3.30
C ILE A 97 0.99 -14.90 3.41
N ARG A 98 1.48 -15.94 4.11
CA ARG A 98 2.89 -16.26 4.17
C ARG A 98 3.28 -17.04 2.94
N VAL A 99 4.01 -16.42 2.05
CA VAL A 99 4.48 -17.04 0.78
C VAL A 99 5.93 -17.48 0.83
N SER A 100 6.66 -17.10 1.89
CA SER A 100 8.04 -17.51 2.15
C SER A 100 8.32 -17.51 3.65
N ASP A 101 9.16 -18.42 4.13
CA ASP A 101 9.64 -18.44 5.53
C ASP A 101 10.68 -17.35 5.78
N GLY A 102 11.36 -16.88 4.74
CA GLY A 102 12.32 -15.76 4.80
C GLY A 102 11.80 -14.49 4.15
N PRO A 103 12.53 -13.36 4.32
CA PRO A 103 12.20 -12.09 3.70
C PRO A 103 12.34 -12.16 2.18
N LEU A 104 11.40 -11.51 1.47
CA LEU A 104 11.44 -11.34 0.03
C LEU A 104 11.99 -9.96 -0.35
N LEU A 105 12.59 -9.86 -1.53
CA LEU A 105 12.90 -8.55 -2.12
C LEU A 105 11.60 -7.77 -2.34
N PRO A 106 11.61 -6.43 -2.16
CA PRO A 106 10.41 -5.58 -2.30
C PRO A 106 9.64 -5.79 -3.60
N GLU A 107 10.35 -5.90 -4.72
CA GLU A 107 9.78 -6.10 -6.04
C GLU A 107 9.08 -7.45 -6.15
N ILE A 108 9.70 -8.49 -5.60
CA ILE A 108 9.15 -9.84 -5.62
C ILE A 108 7.94 -9.96 -4.69
N ALA A 109 7.99 -9.34 -3.51
CA ALA A 109 6.85 -9.30 -2.60
C ALA A 109 5.64 -8.57 -3.24
N THR A 110 5.90 -7.47 -3.98
CA THR A 110 4.87 -6.73 -4.71
C THR A 110 4.26 -7.59 -5.82
N GLU A 111 5.07 -8.28 -6.64
CA GLU A 111 4.58 -9.18 -7.70
C GLU A 111 3.84 -10.38 -7.13
N ALA A 112 4.32 -10.95 -6.01
CA ALA A 112 3.64 -12.04 -5.33
C ALA A 112 2.26 -11.62 -4.81
N ALA A 113 2.16 -10.43 -4.18
CA ALA A 113 0.88 -9.89 -3.75
C ALA A 113 -0.09 -9.70 -4.93
N ARG A 114 0.42 -9.19 -6.06
CA ARG A 114 -0.36 -8.96 -7.28
C ARG A 114 -0.84 -10.28 -7.89
N GLU A 115 0.04 -11.28 -8.00
CA GLU A 115 -0.33 -12.60 -8.53
C GLU A 115 -1.46 -13.23 -7.72
N VAL A 116 -1.34 -13.20 -6.38
CA VAL A 116 -2.37 -13.76 -5.50
C VAL A 116 -3.67 -12.96 -5.61
N ALA A 117 -3.60 -11.62 -5.65
CA ALA A 117 -4.78 -10.78 -5.82
C ALA A 117 -5.50 -11.07 -7.14
N GLU A 118 -4.78 -11.13 -8.26
CA GLU A 118 -5.36 -11.46 -9.58
C GLU A 118 -5.99 -12.85 -9.61
N ARG A 119 -5.36 -13.83 -8.96
CA ARG A 119 -5.84 -15.23 -8.95
C ARG A 119 -7.13 -15.40 -8.15
N TYR A 120 -7.32 -14.63 -7.09
CA TYR A 120 -8.44 -14.76 -6.15
C TYR A 120 -9.37 -13.55 -6.13
N GLU A 121 -9.42 -12.80 -7.22
CA GLU A 121 -10.35 -11.68 -7.43
C GLU A 121 -10.24 -10.59 -6.33
N GLY A 122 -9.04 -10.43 -5.73
CA GLY A 122 -8.71 -9.30 -4.85
C GLY A 122 -8.29 -8.07 -5.65
N ASP A 123 -7.93 -6.97 -4.97
CA ASP A 123 -7.47 -5.74 -5.64
C ASP A 123 -5.98 -5.78 -5.99
N PRO A 124 -5.58 -6.00 -7.26
CA PRO A 124 -4.18 -6.01 -7.66
C PRO A 124 -3.55 -4.61 -7.67
N LYS A 125 -4.36 -3.52 -7.61
CA LYS A 125 -3.85 -2.14 -7.55
C LYS A 125 -3.33 -1.80 -6.15
N SER A 126 -3.87 -2.46 -5.12
CA SER A 126 -3.38 -2.36 -3.74
C SER A 126 -2.14 -3.22 -3.46
N ALA A 127 -1.67 -4.01 -4.45
CA ALA A 127 -0.51 -4.87 -4.28
C ALA A 127 0.80 -4.08 -4.22
N ASP A 128 1.31 -3.89 -3.02
CA ASP A 128 2.62 -3.28 -2.73
C ASP A 128 3.20 -3.93 -1.47
N TRP A 129 4.50 -4.17 -1.43
CA TRP A 129 5.17 -4.76 -0.27
C TRP A 129 5.04 -3.88 1.00
N ARG A 130 4.75 -2.59 0.84
CA ARG A 130 4.52 -1.63 1.93
C ARG A 130 3.05 -1.43 2.25
N GLN A 131 2.16 -2.18 1.62
CA GLN A 131 0.73 -2.07 1.85
C GLN A 131 0.38 -2.30 3.32
N TYR A 132 -0.49 -1.45 3.85
CA TYR A 132 -1.00 -1.54 5.21
C TYR A 132 -2.32 -2.30 5.23
N GLY A 133 -2.38 -3.38 6.04
CA GLY A 133 -3.64 -4.04 6.35
C GLY A 133 -4.32 -3.42 7.57
N ARG A 134 -5.63 -3.51 7.64
CA ARG A 134 -6.40 -3.02 8.79
C ARG A 134 -6.02 -3.78 10.07
N LEU A 135 -5.85 -3.07 11.17
CA LEU A 135 -5.57 -3.67 12.46
C LEU A 135 -6.89 -4.04 13.15
N ALA A 136 -7.08 -5.32 13.44
CA ALA A 136 -8.29 -5.83 14.09
C ALA A 136 -8.48 -5.27 15.51
N GLY A 137 -9.74 -4.96 15.84
CA GLY A 137 -10.14 -4.40 17.14
C GLY A 137 -10.35 -2.90 17.15
N PHE A 138 -10.24 -2.25 15.99
CA PHE A 138 -10.56 -0.84 15.74
C PHE A 138 -11.71 -0.72 14.73
N THR A 139 -12.32 0.44 14.65
CA THR A 139 -13.36 0.73 13.64
C THR A 139 -12.72 1.17 12.34
N ASN A 140 -13.31 0.74 11.23
CA ASN A 140 -12.98 1.23 9.89
C ASN A 140 -13.64 2.60 9.72
N GLN A 141 -12.85 3.65 9.56
CA GLN A 141 -13.32 5.04 9.53
C GLN A 141 -13.62 5.55 8.11
N GLN A 142 -13.58 4.67 7.11
CA GLN A 142 -13.93 5.06 5.74
C GLN A 142 -15.43 5.36 5.65
N PRO A 143 -15.82 6.55 5.14
CA PRO A 143 -17.23 6.98 5.10
C PRO A 143 -18.16 6.04 4.35
N GLU A 144 -17.66 5.42 3.27
CA GLU A 144 -18.39 4.46 2.44
C GLU A 144 -18.81 3.18 3.18
N HIS A 145 -18.19 2.88 4.31
CA HIS A 145 -18.52 1.73 5.13
C HIS A 145 -19.40 2.06 6.34
N THR A 146 -19.79 3.33 6.49
CA THR A 146 -20.70 3.73 7.56
C THR A 146 -22.02 2.95 7.47
N ARG A 147 -22.39 2.32 8.58
CA ARG A 147 -23.63 1.53 8.67
C ARG A 147 -24.86 2.42 8.66
N ALA A 148 -26.01 1.82 8.39
CA ALA A 148 -27.29 2.56 8.38
C ALA A 148 -27.63 3.21 9.73
N ASP A 149 -27.08 2.70 10.84
CA ASP A 149 -27.20 3.26 12.19
C ASP A 149 -26.20 4.39 12.48
N GLY A 150 -25.40 4.81 11.47
CA GLY A 150 -24.37 5.85 11.60
C GLY A 150 -23.07 5.36 12.26
N GLN A 151 -22.98 4.10 12.62
CA GLN A 151 -21.78 3.55 13.26
C GLN A 151 -20.78 3.04 12.24
N GLN A 152 -19.49 3.18 12.56
CA GLN A 152 -18.42 2.58 11.79
C GLN A 152 -18.27 1.08 12.11
N PRO A 153 -18.08 0.20 11.11
CA PRO A 153 -17.90 -1.23 11.35
C PRO A 153 -16.57 -1.51 12.07
N TYR A 154 -16.58 -2.48 12.97
CA TYR A 154 -15.36 -2.98 13.57
C TYR A 154 -14.61 -3.88 12.59
N VAL A 155 -13.30 -3.66 12.48
CA VAL A 155 -12.37 -4.60 11.84
C VAL A 155 -12.23 -5.83 12.75
N ARG A 156 -12.63 -6.99 12.24
CA ARG A 156 -12.70 -8.23 13.00
C ARG A 156 -11.64 -9.21 12.52
N LEU A 157 -10.86 -9.75 13.44
CA LEU A 157 -9.99 -10.88 13.15
C LEU A 157 -10.86 -12.13 13.01
N ARG A 158 -10.85 -12.73 11.83
CA ARG A 158 -11.61 -13.96 11.51
C ARG A 158 -10.76 -15.20 11.64
N GLU A 159 -9.50 -15.13 11.17
CA GLU A 159 -8.53 -16.22 11.29
C GLU A 159 -7.18 -15.66 11.74
N ALA A 160 -6.45 -16.47 12.50
CA ALA A 160 -5.09 -16.18 12.95
C ALA A 160 -4.35 -17.49 13.13
N ARG A 161 -3.28 -17.70 12.36
CA ARG A 161 -2.44 -18.89 12.36
C ARG A 161 -0.98 -18.50 12.38
N SER A 162 -0.23 -19.00 13.35
CA SER A 162 1.22 -18.79 13.43
C SER A 162 1.91 -20.04 12.89
N GLU A 163 1.96 -20.18 11.59
CA GLU A 163 2.54 -21.33 10.89
C GLU A 163 3.55 -20.83 9.85
N ASP A 164 4.44 -21.72 9.43
CA ASP A 164 5.35 -21.49 8.31
C ASP A 164 4.58 -21.34 6.99
N ALA A 165 5.27 -20.94 5.93
CA ALA A 165 4.66 -20.82 4.61
C ALA A 165 4.09 -22.19 4.16
N PRO A 166 2.79 -22.26 3.81
CA PRO A 166 2.17 -23.49 3.38
C PRO A 166 2.85 -24.01 2.09
N ALA A 167 2.87 -25.33 1.92
CA ALA A 167 3.53 -25.95 0.77
C ALA A 167 3.03 -25.39 -0.57
N ALA A 168 1.74 -25.08 -0.67
CA ALA A 168 1.13 -24.50 -1.87
C ALA A 168 1.59 -23.05 -2.16
N ALA A 169 2.15 -22.35 -1.18
CA ALA A 169 2.65 -20.98 -1.36
C ALA A 169 4.11 -20.94 -1.85
N ARG A 170 4.85 -22.06 -1.79
CA ARG A 170 6.28 -22.09 -2.07
C ARG A 170 6.65 -21.70 -3.51
N ASP A 171 5.75 -21.92 -4.45
CA ASP A 171 5.96 -21.56 -5.86
C ASP A 171 5.65 -20.08 -6.16
N VAL A 172 4.96 -19.38 -5.25
CA VAL A 172 4.54 -17.99 -5.46
C VAL A 172 5.75 -17.06 -5.66
N PRO A 173 6.81 -17.12 -4.83
CA PRO A 173 7.98 -16.26 -5.02
C PRO A 173 8.69 -16.50 -6.36
N ALA A 174 8.81 -17.76 -6.80
CA ALA A 174 9.47 -18.10 -8.07
C ALA A 174 8.67 -17.54 -9.26
N LYS A 175 7.35 -17.72 -9.27
CA LYS A 175 6.46 -17.14 -10.29
C LYS A 175 6.50 -15.62 -10.30
N ALA A 176 6.52 -15.00 -9.12
CA ALA A 176 6.65 -13.57 -8.96
C ALA A 176 7.98 -13.05 -9.55
N GLN A 177 9.06 -13.78 -9.35
CA GLN A 177 10.37 -13.48 -9.93
C GLN A 177 10.30 -13.50 -11.47
N GLU A 178 9.77 -14.57 -12.06
CA GLU A 178 9.61 -14.68 -13.52
C GLU A 178 8.75 -13.54 -14.11
N ARG A 179 7.66 -13.19 -13.44
CA ARG A 179 6.79 -12.07 -13.85
C ARG A 179 7.53 -10.74 -13.81
N PHE A 180 8.30 -10.51 -12.76
CA PHE A 180 9.11 -9.30 -12.60
C PHE A 180 10.16 -9.18 -13.72
N GLU A 181 10.90 -10.25 -14.00
CA GLU A 181 11.91 -10.30 -15.08
C GLU A 181 11.28 -10.06 -16.46
N THR A 182 10.15 -10.69 -16.76
CA THR A 182 9.41 -10.50 -18.00
C THR A 182 8.98 -9.03 -18.19
N ARG A 183 8.53 -8.40 -17.11
CA ARG A 183 8.13 -6.98 -17.13
C ARG A 183 9.31 -6.05 -17.41
N LEU A 184 10.47 -6.34 -16.81
CA LEU A 184 11.69 -5.57 -17.05
C LEU A 184 12.15 -5.68 -18.50
N GLN A 185 12.06 -6.86 -19.11
CA GLN A 185 12.40 -7.08 -20.51
C GLN A 185 11.44 -6.34 -21.45
N GLY A 186 10.13 -6.40 -21.19
CA GLY A 186 9.12 -5.67 -21.94
C GLY A 186 9.31 -4.16 -21.90
N SER A 187 9.70 -3.62 -20.75
CA SER A 187 9.95 -2.18 -20.58
C SER A 187 11.20 -1.69 -21.34
N ARG A 188 12.19 -2.55 -21.55
CA ARG A 188 13.41 -2.24 -22.33
C ARG A 188 13.18 -2.28 -23.84
N SER A 189 12.11 -2.92 -24.31
CA SER A 189 11.80 -3.12 -25.72
C SER A 189 10.96 -2.00 -26.32
N VAL A 190 10.52 -1.00 -25.55
CA VAL A 190 9.80 0.15 -26.08
C VAL A 190 10.82 1.14 -26.65
N PRO A 191 10.85 1.37 -28.00
CA PRO A 191 11.75 2.35 -28.59
C PRO A 191 11.38 3.74 -28.07
N MET A 192 12.37 4.49 -27.62
CA MET A 192 12.15 5.92 -27.36
C MET A 192 11.60 6.60 -28.62
N PRO A 193 10.53 7.39 -28.51
CA PRO A 193 10.08 8.18 -29.65
C PRO A 193 11.25 9.05 -30.13
N ALA A 194 11.59 8.92 -31.42
CA ALA A 194 12.61 9.72 -32.02
C ALA A 194 12.26 11.21 -31.83
N HIS A 195 13.15 11.96 -31.20
CA HIS A 195 13.02 13.41 -31.15
C HIS A 195 12.86 13.94 -32.57
N PRO A 196 11.88 14.82 -32.88
CA PRO A 196 11.81 15.49 -34.17
C PRO A 196 13.14 16.22 -34.36
N ARG A 197 13.86 15.87 -35.39
CA ARG A 197 15.03 16.66 -35.84
C ARG A 197 14.49 18.02 -36.23
N GLU A 198 14.86 19.04 -35.47
CA GLU A 198 14.68 20.43 -35.89
C GLU A 198 15.43 20.60 -37.21
N HIS A 199 14.68 20.83 -38.28
CA HIS A 199 15.22 21.29 -39.54
C HIS A 199 15.74 22.70 -39.34
N THR A 200 17.05 22.84 -39.16
CA THR A 200 17.74 24.09 -39.39
C THR A 200 17.79 24.36 -40.89
N GLY A 201 16.74 24.99 -41.38
CA GLY A 201 16.75 25.61 -42.70
C GLY A 201 17.43 26.97 -42.61
N GLY A 202 18.60 27.06 -43.16
CA GLY A 202 19.30 28.31 -43.29
C GLY A 202 18.69 29.19 -44.40
N GLY A 203 18.87 30.49 -44.24
CA GLY A 203 18.84 31.40 -45.37
C GLY A 203 18.15 32.73 -45.18
N GLY A 204 18.91 33.81 -45.11
CA GLY A 204 18.53 35.10 -45.71
C GLY A 204 18.29 36.30 -44.79
N SER A 205 19.34 36.98 -44.50
CA SER A 205 19.56 38.39 -44.75
C SER A 205 18.38 39.40 -44.69
N SER A 206 18.44 40.37 -43.85
CA SER A 206 18.52 41.83 -44.11
C SER A 206 17.91 42.71 -43.02
N SER A 207 18.80 43.46 -42.39
CA SER A 207 18.79 44.89 -42.12
C SER A 207 17.63 45.61 -41.43
N ARG A 208 18.07 46.37 -40.42
CA ARG A 208 17.70 47.74 -40.01
C ARG A 208 16.59 47.99 -39.03
N GLY A 209 17.00 48.80 -38.05
CA GLY A 209 16.24 49.80 -37.34
C GLY A 209 16.13 49.51 -35.84
N ALA A 210 17.03 49.95 -35.02
CA ALA A 210 17.21 51.27 -34.44
C ALA A 210 16.07 51.64 -33.46
N GLU A 211 16.53 51.91 -32.22
CA GLU A 211 16.03 52.90 -31.28
C GLU A 211 14.69 52.62 -30.59
N ASP A 212 14.47 52.78 -29.38
CA ASP A 212 14.96 53.65 -28.33
C ASP A 212 14.13 53.43 -27.06
N ARG A 213 14.77 53.74 -25.93
CA ARG A 213 14.20 54.26 -24.67
C ARG A 213 13.46 53.35 -23.76
N GLU A 214 14.01 53.02 -22.63
CA GLU A 214 14.37 53.84 -21.45
C GLU A 214 13.21 54.18 -20.52
N GLN A 215 13.53 53.93 -19.25
CA GLN A 215 12.97 54.56 -18.03
C GLN A 215 11.64 53.98 -17.51
N ALA A 216 11.58 53.70 -16.34
CA ALA A 216 12.08 54.05 -15.04
C ALA A 216 10.97 53.83 -14.01
N ALA A 217 11.38 53.31 -12.96
CA ALA A 217 11.39 53.85 -11.60
C ALA A 217 10.16 53.62 -10.72
N ARG A 218 10.44 52.96 -9.60
CA ARG A 218 10.14 53.38 -8.23
C ARG A 218 8.72 53.78 -7.90
N ASP A 219 8.14 53.16 -6.88
CA ASP A 219 8.18 53.76 -5.56
C ASP A 219 7.36 52.92 -4.57
N ASP A 220 7.91 52.64 -3.46
CA ASP A 220 7.54 52.87 -2.09
C ASP A 220 6.07 52.84 -1.64
N GLY A 221 5.91 52.27 -0.47
CA GLY A 221 4.83 52.64 0.43
C GLY A 221 4.35 51.52 1.36
N ARG A 222 5.06 51.14 2.40
CA ARG A 222 4.80 51.37 3.83
C ARG A 222 3.36 51.60 4.23
N GLY A 223 2.96 50.88 5.28
CA GLY A 223 1.91 51.30 6.21
C GLY A 223 1.12 50.13 6.80
N ASP A 224 1.58 49.64 7.92
CA ASP A 224 1.00 49.78 9.26
C ASP A 224 -0.53 49.59 9.38
N ARG A 225 -0.93 48.51 10.01
CA ARG A 225 -1.63 48.38 11.32
C ARG A 225 -2.00 46.95 11.59
#